data_9cd89d9fa68caf195b34d39a25bbaf0b
#
_entry.id   9cd89d9fa68caf195b34d39a25bbaf0b
#
_cell.length_a   1.000
_cell.length_b   1.000
_cell.length_c   1.000
_cell.angle_alpha   90.00
_cell.angle_beta   90.00
_cell.angle_gamma   90.00
#
_symmetry.space_group_name_H-M   'P 1'
#
loop_
_entity.id
_entity.type
_entity.pdbx_description
1 polymer ?
#
loop_
_entity_poly.entity_id
_entity_poly.type
_entity_poly.pdbx_seq_one_letter_code
_entity_poly.pdbx_strand_id
1 'polypeptide(L)'
;MLQNSEDFIRQKFAAYLSSLGISPKSHKNYRSDLSHFSAWLILRVRSIGSYIESLTEAVPFLSPNLAKEYRSYMEQNKIPVKTVNRRLSTLRHFARCLVASQTLDLDFMEGVENLSMGGNKRTSVGPIVEDYRSYLEAEKVSKNTVKNYVSDIRQFLAWVESANKQQSSINN
;
A
#
# COMPACT_ATOMS: atom_id res chain seq x y z
N MET A 1 25.00 -23.80 6.79
CA MET A 1 23.62 -24.33 6.79
C MET A 1 22.51 -23.34 7.13
N LEU A 2 22.76 -22.04 7.23
CA LEU A 2 21.77 -21.01 7.64
C LEU A 2 21.05 -20.29 6.47
N GLN A 3 21.49 -20.47 5.23
CA GLN A 3 20.87 -19.85 4.05
C GLN A 3 19.52 -20.47 3.63
N ASN A 4 19.17 -21.67 4.12
CA ASN A 4 17.97 -22.39 3.68
C ASN A 4 16.66 -21.97 4.38
N SER A 5 16.71 -21.30 5.54
CA SER A 5 15.48 -20.99 6.31
C SER A 5 14.81 -19.69 5.85
N GLU A 6 15.57 -18.72 5.40
CA GLU A 6 15.03 -17.44 4.89
C GLU A 6 14.28 -17.64 3.56
N ASP A 7 14.78 -18.53 2.72
CA ASP A 7 14.16 -18.91 1.46
C ASP A 7 12.85 -19.67 1.64
N PHE A 8 12.70 -20.47 2.70
CA PHE A 8 11.52 -21.30 2.90
C PHE A 8 10.21 -20.51 3.09
N ILE A 9 10.20 -19.50 3.96
CA ILE A 9 9.00 -18.64 4.16
C ILE A 9 8.71 -17.82 2.91
N ARG A 10 9.73 -17.31 2.25
CA ARG A 10 9.58 -16.57 0.98
C ARG A 10 9.04 -17.46 -0.14
N GLN A 11 9.52 -18.71 -0.23
CA GLN A 11 9.03 -19.71 -1.18
C GLN A 11 7.57 -20.10 -0.89
N LYS A 12 7.21 -20.34 0.37
CA LYS A 12 5.81 -20.59 0.78
C LYS A 12 4.90 -19.43 0.36
N PHE A 13 5.32 -18.20 0.62
CA PHE A 13 4.53 -17.03 0.24
C PHE A 13 4.40 -16.89 -1.27
N ALA A 14 5.45 -17.14 -2.04
CA ALA A 14 5.41 -17.15 -3.50
C ALA A 14 4.44 -18.23 -4.04
N ALA A 15 4.49 -19.44 -3.49
CA ALA A 15 3.56 -20.51 -3.84
C ALA A 15 2.10 -20.15 -3.50
N TYR A 16 1.87 -19.56 -2.33
CA TYR A 16 0.56 -19.05 -1.93
C TYR A 16 0.03 -17.99 -2.89
N LEU A 17 0.85 -17.01 -3.29
CA LEU A 17 0.45 -15.99 -4.27
C LEU A 17 0.12 -16.61 -5.63
N SER A 18 0.88 -17.62 -6.05
CA SER A 18 0.63 -18.34 -7.31
C SER A 18 -0.71 -19.08 -7.28
N SER A 19 -1.08 -19.71 -6.15
CA SER A 19 -2.37 -20.35 -5.98
C SER A 19 -3.57 -19.40 -6.06
N LEU A 20 -3.35 -18.11 -5.79
CA LEU A 20 -4.36 -17.07 -5.93
C LEU A 20 -4.46 -16.50 -7.36
N GLY A 21 -3.72 -17.02 -8.31
CA GLY A 21 -3.71 -16.49 -9.68
C GLY A 21 -3.10 -15.08 -9.83
N ILE A 22 -2.24 -14.69 -8.91
CA ILE A 22 -1.58 -13.37 -8.91
C ILE A 22 -0.65 -13.25 -10.12
N SER A 23 -0.73 -12.12 -10.85
CA SER A 23 0.10 -11.90 -12.03
C SER A 23 1.60 -11.81 -11.71
N PRO A 24 2.51 -12.20 -12.64
CA PRO A 24 3.96 -12.12 -12.44
C PRO A 24 4.44 -10.71 -12.07
N LYS A 25 3.84 -9.67 -12.62
CA LYS A 25 4.14 -8.27 -12.28
C LYS A 25 3.81 -7.98 -10.82
N SER A 26 2.69 -8.46 -10.34
CA SER A 26 2.29 -8.31 -8.95
C SER A 26 3.18 -9.11 -8.00
N HIS A 27 3.61 -10.31 -8.38
CA HIS A 27 4.59 -11.10 -7.62
C HIS A 27 5.88 -10.32 -7.33
N LYS A 28 6.41 -9.59 -8.33
CA LYS A 28 7.60 -8.75 -8.13
C LYS A 28 7.37 -7.69 -7.06
N ASN A 29 6.19 -7.03 -7.08
CA ASN A 29 5.84 -6.03 -6.08
C ASN A 29 5.69 -6.64 -4.68
N TYR A 30 4.97 -7.75 -4.55
CA TYR A 30 4.81 -8.45 -3.27
C TYR A 30 6.15 -8.89 -2.66
N ARG A 31 7.07 -9.42 -3.49
CA ARG A 31 8.40 -9.80 -3.03
C ARG A 31 9.21 -8.59 -2.54
N SER A 32 9.16 -7.48 -3.26
CA SER A 32 9.83 -6.23 -2.86
C SER A 32 9.26 -5.67 -1.56
N ASP A 33 7.94 -5.67 -1.42
CA ASP A 33 7.26 -5.18 -0.22
C ASP A 33 7.57 -6.05 1.01
N LEU A 34 7.57 -7.37 0.84
CA LEU A 34 7.94 -8.30 1.90
C LEU A 34 9.42 -8.12 2.31
N SER A 35 10.32 -7.89 1.35
CA SER A 35 11.73 -7.63 1.65
C SER A 35 11.92 -6.34 2.46
N HIS A 36 11.20 -5.28 2.11
CA HIS A 36 11.23 -4.05 2.87
C HIS A 36 10.71 -4.23 4.32
N PHE A 37 9.61 -4.96 4.47
CA PHE A 37 9.05 -5.28 5.78
C PHE A 37 10.01 -6.14 6.61
N SER A 38 10.58 -7.19 6.01
CA SER A 38 11.55 -8.10 6.64
C SER A 38 12.75 -7.33 7.19
N ALA A 39 13.34 -6.44 6.40
CA ALA A 39 14.48 -5.63 6.84
C ALA A 39 14.12 -4.73 8.03
N TRP A 40 12.98 -4.05 7.97
CA TRP A 40 12.50 -3.23 9.08
C TRP A 40 12.20 -4.08 10.33
N LEU A 41 11.53 -5.22 10.16
CA LEU A 41 11.14 -6.12 11.25
C LEU A 41 12.37 -6.65 12.00
N ILE A 42 13.38 -7.14 11.28
CA ILE A 42 14.62 -7.63 11.87
C ILE A 42 15.31 -6.53 12.71
N LEU A 43 15.43 -5.33 12.15
CA LEU A 43 16.02 -4.19 12.88
C LEU A 43 15.20 -3.81 14.10
N ARG A 44 13.87 -3.84 13.99
CA ARG A 44 12.99 -3.50 15.11
C ARG A 44 13.07 -4.53 16.25
N VAL A 45 13.07 -5.81 15.92
CA VAL A 45 13.19 -6.88 16.92
C VAL A 45 14.58 -6.87 17.58
N ARG A 46 15.63 -6.58 16.82
CA ARG A 46 16.98 -6.38 17.39
C ARG A 46 17.04 -5.20 18.35
N SER A 47 16.33 -4.11 18.05
CA SER A 47 16.32 -2.91 18.91
C SER A 47 15.68 -3.14 20.28
N ILE A 48 14.86 -4.19 20.44
CA ILE A 48 14.29 -4.60 21.72
C ILE A 48 15.08 -5.71 22.44
N GLY A 49 16.28 -6.00 21.96
CA GLY A 49 17.24 -6.91 22.61
C GLY A 49 17.20 -8.36 22.14
N SER A 50 16.40 -8.70 21.12
CA SER A 50 16.37 -10.07 20.55
C SER A 50 17.35 -10.18 19.39
N TYR A 51 18.23 -11.16 19.43
CA TYR A 51 19.17 -11.43 18.33
C TYR A 51 18.52 -12.36 17.30
N ILE A 52 18.14 -11.79 16.17
CA ILE A 52 17.57 -12.52 15.00
C ILE A 52 18.28 -12.09 13.72
N GLU A 53 18.41 -13.00 12.77
CA GLU A 53 19.08 -12.76 11.48
C GLU A 53 18.16 -12.94 10.26
N SER A 54 17.05 -13.63 10.44
CA SER A 54 16.17 -14.02 9.33
C SER A 54 14.71 -13.65 9.57
N LEU A 55 13.95 -13.57 8.46
CA LEU A 55 12.49 -13.40 8.54
C LEU A 55 11.83 -14.59 9.28
N THR A 56 12.34 -15.79 9.11
CA THR A 56 11.83 -16.99 9.79
C THR A 56 11.90 -16.87 11.30
N GLU A 57 13.03 -16.39 11.82
CA GLU A 57 13.22 -16.13 13.26
C GLU A 57 12.37 -14.96 13.77
N ALA A 58 12.04 -14.02 12.87
CA ALA A 58 11.21 -12.86 13.22
C ALA A 58 9.70 -13.19 13.27
N VAL A 59 9.25 -14.28 12.64
CA VAL A 59 7.82 -14.64 12.58
C VAL A 59 7.15 -14.75 13.96
N PRO A 60 7.76 -15.36 15.00
CA PRO A 60 7.14 -15.44 16.31
C PRO A 60 6.88 -14.08 17.00
N PHE A 61 7.53 -13.02 16.56
CA PHE A 61 7.34 -11.65 17.07
C PHE A 61 6.19 -10.90 16.38
N LEU A 62 5.64 -11.46 15.30
CA LEU A 62 4.57 -10.80 14.55
C LEU A 62 3.32 -10.63 15.43
N SER A 63 2.84 -9.40 15.49
CA SER A 63 1.65 -9.02 16.25
C SER A 63 0.96 -7.82 15.61
N PRO A 64 -0.34 -7.59 15.90
CA PRO A 64 -1.04 -6.40 15.42
C PRO A 64 -0.37 -5.08 15.85
N ASN A 65 0.24 -5.04 17.04
CA ASN A 65 0.96 -3.86 17.50
C ASN A 65 2.20 -3.58 16.63
N LEU A 66 2.97 -4.61 16.33
CA LEU A 66 4.15 -4.48 15.48
C LEU A 66 3.79 -4.07 14.04
N ALA A 67 2.68 -4.57 13.52
CA ALA A 67 2.17 -4.15 12.21
C ALA A 67 1.70 -2.68 12.20
N LYS A 68 1.08 -2.19 13.29
CA LYS A 68 0.76 -0.77 13.48
C LYS A 68 2.01 0.09 13.61
N GLU A 69 3.06 -0.37 14.30
CA GLU A 69 4.35 0.32 14.35
C GLU A 69 4.99 0.45 12.97
N TYR A 70 4.95 -0.60 12.15
CA TYR A 70 5.45 -0.53 10.78
C TYR A 70 4.67 0.47 9.91
N ARG A 71 3.34 0.52 10.05
CA ARG A 71 2.52 1.52 9.39
C ARG A 71 2.95 2.93 9.81
N SER A 72 3.06 3.18 11.12
CA SER A 72 3.49 4.49 11.66
C SER A 72 4.91 4.86 11.22
N TYR A 73 5.82 3.90 11.15
CA TYR A 73 7.16 4.10 10.59
C TYR A 73 7.10 4.60 9.14
N MET A 74 6.27 4.00 8.31
CA MET A 74 6.12 4.44 6.92
C MET A 74 5.51 5.85 6.81
N GLU A 75 4.55 6.19 7.67
CA GLU A 75 3.95 7.52 7.74
C GLU A 75 4.98 8.59 8.13
N GLN A 76 5.74 8.35 9.19
CA GLN A 76 6.78 9.25 9.71
C GLN A 76 7.89 9.49 8.67
N ASN A 77 8.23 8.48 7.88
CA ASN A 77 9.18 8.59 6.78
C ASN A 77 8.55 9.13 5.47
N LYS A 78 7.33 9.68 5.53
CA LYS A 78 6.64 10.33 4.41
C LYS A 78 6.51 9.44 3.18
N ILE A 79 6.39 8.12 3.37
CA ILE A 79 6.15 7.19 2.27
C ILE A 79 4.78 7.50 1.64
N PRO A 80 4.66 7.61 0.31
CA PRO A 80 3.39 7.93 -0.35
C PRO A 80 2.27 6.97 0.07
N VAL A 81 1.08 7.51 0.37
CA VAL A 81 -0.10 6.75 0.86
C VAL A 81 -0.42 5.53 0.00
N LYS A 82 -0.33 5.68 -1.34
CA LYS A 82 -0.54 4.54 -2.27
C LYS A 82 0.47 3.41 -2.02
N THR A 83 1.73 3.75 -1.72
CA THR A 83 2.78 2.77 -1.43
C THR A 83 2.56 2.12 -0.07
N VAL A 84 2.20 2.90 0.95
CA VAL A 84 1.85 2.37 2.27
C VAL A 84 0.71 1.37 2.15
N ASN A 85 -0.41 1.75 1.53
CA ASN A 85 -1.58 0.88 1.39
C ASN A 85 -1.27 -0.38 0.58
N ARG A 86 -0.43 -0.29 -0.47
CA ARG A 86 0.02 -1.45 -1.23
C ARG A 86 0.85 -2.41 -0.36
N ARG A 87 1.79 -1.88 0.44
CA ARG A 87 2.59 -2.67 1.38
C ARG A 87 1.73 -3.34 2.44
N LEU A 88 0.76 -2.63 3.02
CA LEU A 88 -0.20 -3.21 3.96
C LEU A 88 -1.04 -4.32 3.30
N SER A 89 -1.43 -4.16 2.04
CA SER A 89 -2.10 -5.22 1.29
C SER A 89 -1.21 -6.46 1.12
N THR A 90 0.07 -6.27 0.81
CA THR A 90 1.06 -7.36 0.77
C THR A 90 1.14 -8.11 2.10
N LEU A 91 1.19 -7.38 3.21
CA LEU A 91 1.27 -7.98 4.55
C LEU A 91 0.00 -8.75 4.93
N ARG A 92 -1.19 -8.31 4.48
CA ARG A 92 -2.42 -9.10 4.67
C ARG A 92 -2.39 -10.42 3.93
N HIS A 93 -1.86 -10.45 2.71
CA HIS A 93 -1.64 -11.72 2.00
C HIS A 93 -0.60 -12.59 2.72
N PHE A 94 0.45 -11.98 3.24
CA PHE A 94 1.47 -12.69 3.99
C PHE A 94 0.92 -13.28 5.31
N ALA A 95 0.15 -12.52 6.07
CA ALA A 95 -0.51 -12.98 7.29
C ALA A 95 -1.45 -14.17 7.01
N ARG A 96 -2.30 -14.07 5.98
CA ARG A 96 -3.16 -15.20 5.57
C ARG A 96 -2.37 -16.43 5.15
N CYS A 97 -1.24 -16.25 4.47
CA CYS A 97 -0.34 -17.36 4.13
C CYS A 97 0.21 -18.04 5.38
N LEU A 98 0.67 -17.28 6.38
CA LEU A 98 1.22 -17.82 7.62
C LEU A 98 0.14 -18.56 8.45
N VAL A 99 -1.07 -18.01 8.53
CA VAL A 99 -2.20 -18.67 9.21
C VAL A 99 -2.63 -19.94 8.47
N ALA A 100 -2.79 -19.86 7.15
CA ALA A 100 -3.17 -21.02 6.33
C ALA A 100 -2.14 -22.16 6.39
N SER A 101 -0.86 -21.84 6.59
CA SER A 101 0.22 -22.83 6.76
C SER A 101 0.48 -23.20 8.22
N GLN A 102 -0.39 -22.80 9.15
CA GLN A 102 -0.25 -23.06 10.59
C GLN A 102 1.11 -22.61 11.17
N THR A 103 1.70 -21.57 10.57
CA THR A 103 2.95 -20.97 11.05
C THR A 103 2.66 -19.91 12.11
N LEU A 104 1.47 -19.29 12.06
CA LEU A 104 0.91 -18.40 13.09
C LEU A 104 -0.53 -18.82 13.37
N ASP A 105 -0.95 -18.68 14.63
CA ASP A 105 -2.32 -18.96 15.06
C ASP A 105 -3.29 -17.81 14.77
N LEU A 106 -2.78 -16.57 14.71
CA LEU A 106 -3.58 -15.36 14.56
C LEU A 106 -3.08 -14.48 13.41
N ASP A 107 -4.01 -13.73 12.80
CA ASP A 107 -3.69 -12.74 11.78
C ASP A 107 -3.05 -11.50 12.41
N PHE A 108 -1.73 -11.34 12.24
CA PHE A 108 -1.01 -10.16 12.76
C PHE A 108 -1.39 -8.83 12.09
N MET A 109 -2.19 -8.87 11.04
CA MET A 109 -2.72 -7.67 10.37
C MET A 109 -4.12 -7.28 10.86
N GLU A 110 -4.67 -7.99 11.84
CA GLU A 110 -5.98 -7.68 12.41
C GLU A 110 -6.00 -6.25 12.97
N GLY A 111 -7.04 -5.49 12.63
CA GLY A 111 -7.20 -4.11 13.08
C GLY A 111 -6.17 -3.11 12.53
N VAL A 112 -5.38 -3.50 11.52
CA VAL A 112 -4.48 -2.58 10.80
C VAL A 112 -5.18 -2.04 9.57
N GLU A 113 -5.62 -0.80 9.65
CA GLU A 113 -6.33 -0.13 8.57
C GLU A 113 -5.41 0.54 7.55
N ASN A 114 -5.91 0.72 6.34
CA ASN A 114 -5.24 1.53 5.32
C ASN A 114 -5.21 3.01 5.75
N LEU A 115 -4.22 3.74 5.25
CA LEU A 115 -4.24 5.19 5.32
C LEU A 115 -5.34 5.72 4.42
N SER A 116 -6.13 6.66 4.93
CA SER A 116 -7.04 7.43 4.09
C SER A 116 -6.21 8.12 3.02
N MET A 117 -6.46 7.80 1.78
CA MET A 117 -6.05 8.69 0.69
C MET A 117 -6.87 9.95 0.93
N GLY A 118 -6.21 11.01 1.44
CA GLY A 118 -6.87 12.26 1.74
C GLY A 118 -7.82 12.55 0.59
N GLY A 119 -9.11 12.46 0.87
CA GLY A 119 -10.10 12.79 -0.13
C GLY A 119 -9.76 14.22 -0.51
N ASN A 120 -9.37 14.45 -1.76
CA ASN A 120 -9.51 15.77 -2.29
C ASN A 120 -10.88 16.22 -1.81
N LYS A 121 -10.92 17.23 -0.90
CA LYS A 121 -12.15 17.94 -0.62
C LYS A 121 -12.81 18.07 -1.98
N ARG A 122 -14.00 17.49 -2.14
CA ARG A 122 -14.75 17.64 -3.37
C ARG A 122 -14.85 19.14 -3.60
N THR A 123 -13.91 19.66 -4.34
CA THR A 123 -14.02 21.02 -4.87
C THR A 123 -15.29 21.01 -5.69
N SER A 124 -16.05 22.06 -5.60
CA SER A 124 -17.37 22.25 -6.24
C SER A 124 -17.31 22.27 -7.79
N VAL A 125 -16.41 21.51 -8.35
CA VAL A 125 -16.16 21.38 -9.80
C VAL A 125 -17.13 20.37 -10.45
N GLY A 126 -18.24 20.12 -9.77
CA GLY A 126 -19.19 19.07 -10.11
C GLY A 126 -19.72 19.06 -11.55
N PRO A 127 -20.33 20.12 -12.07
CA PRO A 127 -21.01 20.07 -13.35
C PRO A 127 -20.06 19.85 -14.53
N ILE A 128 -19.00 20.64 -14.63
CA ILE A 128 -18.04 20.59 -15.76
C ILE A 128 -17.36 19.22 -15.88
N VAL A 129 -16.99 18.59 -14.77
CA VAL A 129 -16.35 17.26 -14.77
C VAL A 129 -17.33 16.18 -15.16
N GLU A 130 -18.59 16.30 -14.76
CA GLU A 130 -19.63 15.32 -15.09
C GLU A 130 -20.06 15.44 -16.55
N ASP A 131 -20.17 16.66 -17.07
CA ASP A 131 -20.43 16.90 -18.49
C ASP A 131 -19.30 16.35 -19.36
N TYR A 132 -18.02 16.57 -18.95
CA TYR A 132 -16.88 16.03 -19.65
C TYR A 132 -16.84 14.49 -19.61
N ARG A 133 -17.22 13.89 -18.50
CA ARG A 133 -17.37 12.43 -18.39
C ARG A 133 -18.41 11.92 -19.38
N SER A 134 -19.58 12.53 -19.38
CA SER A 134 -20.69 12.16 -20.26
C SER A 134 -20.30 12.27 -21.75
N TYR A 135 -19.56 13.32 -22.11
CA TYR A 135 -18.99 13.47 -23.44
C TYR A 135 -18.06 12.30 -23.82
N LEU A 136 -17.10 11.97 -22.94
CA LEU A 136 -16.17 10.85 -23.19
C LEU A 136 -16.87 9.50 -23.30
N GLU A 137 -17.92 9.28 -22.52
CA GLU A 137 -18.73 8.05 -22.58
C GLU A 137 -19.54 7.98 -23.88
N ALA A 138 -20.06 9.10 -24.37
CA ALA A 138 -20.74 9.19 -25.67
C ALA A 138 -19.78 8.90 -26.83
N GLU A 139 -18.53 9.33 -26.73
CA GLU A 139 -17.44 9.02 -27.69
C GLU A 139 -16.96 7.56 -27.60
N LYS A 140 -17.58 6.72 -26.76
CA LYS A 140 -17.22 5.30 -26.55
C LYS A 140 -15.77 5.08 -26.12
N VAL A 141 -15.20 6.04 -25.41
CA VAL A 141 -13.85 5.93 -24.84
C VAL A 141 -13.81 4.84 -23.76
N SER A 142 -12.72 4.08 -23.67
CA SER A 142 -12.59 3.00 -22.69
C SER A 142 -12.78 3.49 -21.24
N LYS A 143 -13.41 2.68 -20.37
CA LYS A 143 -13.65 3.01 -18.96
C LYS A 143 -12.37 3.45 -18.21
N ASN A 144 -11.22 2.83 -18.53
CA ASN A 144 -9.94 3.21 -17.94
C ASN A 144 -9.46 4.58 -18.43
N THR A 145 -9.65 4.88 -19.71
CA THR A 145 -9.29 6.18 -20.30
C THR A 145 -10.19 7.28 -19.75
N VAL A 146 -11.50 7.06 -19.66
CA VAL A 146 -12.45 8.00 -19.00
C VAL A 146 -12.01 8.29 -17.58
N LYS A 147 -11.69 7.26 -16.79
CA LYS A 147 -11.20 7.41 -15.41
C LYS A 147 -9.94 8.30 -15.33
N ASN A 148 -8.97 8.08 -16.22
CA ASN A 148 -7.73 8.83 -16.24
C ASN A 148 -7.99 10.30 -16.64
N TYR A 149 -8.70 10.54 -17.72
CA TYR A 149 -9.00 11.90 -18.20
C TYR A 149 -9.81 12.70 -17.19
N VAL A 150 -10.81 12.09 -16.56
CA VAL A 150 -11.58 12.72 -15.48
C VAL A 150 -10.68 13.03 -14.27
N SER A 151 -9.70 12.20 -13.96
CA SER A 151 -8.71 12.47 -12.91
C SER A 151 -7.82 13.66 -13.27
N ASP A 152 -7.35 13.73 -14.50
CA ASP A 152 -6.45 14.78 -14.98
C ASP A 152 -7.16 16.16 -14.98
N ILE A 153 -8.40 16.21 -15.47
CA ILE A 153 -9.22 17.42 -15.42
C ILE A 153 -9.46 17.89 -13.98
N ARG A 154 -9.76 16.97 -13.06
CA ARG A 154 -9.92 17.34 -11.64
C ARG A 154 -8.64 17.92 -11.04
N GLN A 155 -7.48 17.36 -11.37
CA GLN A 155 -6.20 17.88 -10.90
C GLN A 155 -5.92 19.26 -11.48
N PHE A 156 -6.18 19.46 -12.78
CA PHE A 156 -6.04 20.76 -13.43
C PHE A 156 -6.92 21.83 -12.79
N LEU A 157 -8.20 21.53 -12.59
CA LEU A 157 -9.14 22.48 -12.00
C LEU A 157 -8.78 22.82 -10.54
N ALA A 158 -8.32 21.85 -9.77
CA ALA A 158 -7.81 22.10 -8.41
C ALA A 158 -6.56 23.01 -8.42
N TRP A 159 -5.68 22.86 -9.41
CA TRP A 159 -4.54 23.74 -9.59
C TRP A 159 -4.96 25.17 -9.96
N VAL A 160 -5.90 25.33 -10.90
CA VAL A 160 -6.45 26.64 -11.28
C VAL A 160 -7.06 27.35 -10.07
N GLU A 161 -7.88 26.66 -9.27
CA GLU A 161 -8.46 27.24 -8.05
C GLU A 161 -7.40 27.68 -7.04
N SER A 162 -6.32 26.90 -6.89
CA SER A 162 -5.23 27.27 -5.98
C SER A 162 -4.45 28.47 -6.48
N ALA A 163 -4.18 28.57 -7.78
CA ALA A 163 -3.51 29.69 -8.42
C ALA A 163 -4.32 31.00 -8.28
N ASN A 164 -5.63 30.95 -8.50
CA ASN A 164 -6.52 32.10 -8.34
C ASN A 164 -6.58 32.61 -6.89
N LYS A 165 -6.54 31.71 -5.89
CA LYS A 165 -6.50 32.11 -4.47
C LYS A 165 -5.20 32.83 -4.09
N GLN A 166 -4.07 32.43 -4.67
CA GLN A 166 -2.79 33.09 -4.43
C GLN A 166 -2.77 34.49 -5.03
N GLN A 167 -3.35 34.71 -6.22
CA GLN A 167 -3.45 36.03 -6.84
C GLN A 167 -4.37 36.99 -6.06
N SER A 168 -5.46 36.50 -5.50
CA SER A 168 -6.39 37.30 -4.70
C SER A 168 -5.78 37.73 -3.35
N SER A 169 -4.77 37.00 -2.84
CA SER A 169 -4.07 37.35 -1.58
C SER A 169 -2.95 38.37 -1.76
N ILE A 170 -2.53 38.63 -2.98
CA ILE A 170 -1.45 39.62 -3.30
C ILE A 170 -2.03 41.03 -3.56
N ASN A 171 -3.33 41.10 -3.88
CA ASN A 171 -4.00 42.36 -4.24
C ASN A 171 -4.83 42.97 -3.08
N ASN A 172 -4.66 42.47 -1.86
CA ASN A 172 -5.19 43.03 -0.61
C ASN A 172 -4.04 43.39 0.35
#